data_98390e0461b77cdd81ca229c9086f576
#
_entry.id   98390e0461b77cdd81ca229c9086f576
#
_cell.length_a   1.000
_cell.length_b   1.000
_cell.length_c   1.000
_cell.angle_alpha   90.00
_cell.angle_beta   90.00
_cell.angle_gamma   90.00
#
_symmetry.space_group_name_H-M   'P 1'
#
loop_
_entity.id
_entity.type
_entity.pdbx_description
1 polymer ?
#
loop_
_entity_poly.entity_id
_entity_poly.type
_entity_poly.pdbx_seq_one_letter_code
_entity_poly.pdbx_strand_id
1 'polypeptide(L)'
;MIGKFNEVSEVAKERTSLKDSPLGKMEPVKDFMPRGDYDPPPWKRSDPIFGGEWKDLLLRQEDAQKHFAERMETRNQDLEGKEHPETGVPFEKKIVKNDAGEDVEVVVPKFESKFDVQLPEELEKASDKEQITECNKQLKDAVENDPDLKEQFTDEQLEQIMDGETPDGYTWHHDAEKGKMQLVDSETHARTGHTGGRVFWGGRQSNR
;
A
#
# COMPACT_ATOMS: atom_id res chain seq x y z
N MET A 1 -50.92 29.43 -20.77
CA MET A 1 -51.40 28.26 -20.05
C MET A 1 -50.23 27.62 -19.34
N ILE A 2 -50.29 27.67 -18.05
CA ILE A 2 -49.28 27.32 -17.04
C ILE A 2 -49.45 25.83 -16.75
N GLY A 3 -48.40 25.04 -16.86
CA GLY A 3 -48.39 23.63 -16.51
C GLY A 3 -47.20 23.31 -15.64
N LYS A 4 -47.49 23.04 -14.38
CA LYS A 4 -46.62 22.69 -13.26
C LYS A 4 -45.78 21.45 -13.52
N PHE A 5 -44.50 21.49 -13.22
CA PHE A 5 -43.68 20.35 -12.81
C PHE A 5 -42.93 20.72 -11.51
N ASN A 6 -43.58 20.46 -10.41
CA ASN A 6 -42.97 20.26 -9.11
C ASN A 6 -43.41 18.87 -8.69
N GLU A 7 -42.46 17.95 -8.61
CA GLU A 7 -42.50 16.75 -7.77
C GLU A 7 -41.38 15.77 -8.16
N VAL A 8 -40.15 16.05 -7.84
CA VAL A 8 -39.10 15.02 -7.62
C VAL A 8 -38.06 15.63 -6.69
N SER A 9 -38.35 15.75 -5.42
CA SER A 9 -37.33 16.07 -4.43
C SER A 9 -37.74 15.70 -3.01
N GLU A 10 -38.08 14.45 -2.78
CA GLU A 10 -38.33 14.00 -1.39
C GLU A 10 -38.05 12.52 -1.12
N VAL A 11 -37.05 11.93 -1.75
CA VAL A 11 -36.61 10.54 -1.44
C VAL A 11 -35.12 10.47 -1.03
N ALA A 12 -34.51 11.57 -0.67
CA ALA A 12 -33.09 11.58 -0.28
C ALA A 12 -32.85 12.08 1.15
N LYS A 13 -33.71 11.71 2.13
CA LYS A 13 -33.48 12.07 3.54
C LYS A 13 -33.91 10.97 4.50
N GLU A 14 -33.41 9.77 4.33
CA GLU A 14 -33.34 8.80 5.42
C GLU A 14 -32.03 8.01 5.33
N ARG A 15 -30.91 8.70 5.48
CA ARG A 15 -29.72 8.07 6.03
C ARG A 15 -29.86 8.16 7.55
N THR A 16 -30.47 7.16 8.15
CA THR A 16 -30.37 6.92 9.59
C THR A 16 -28.90 6.82 9.93
N SER A 17 -28.43 7.78 10.72
CA SER A 17 -27.08 7.79 11.25
C SER A 17 -26.85 6.48 12.01
N LEU A 18 -25.71 5.82 11.79
CA LEU A 18 -25.27 4.64 12.54
C LEU A 18 -25.27 4.85 14.07
N LYS A 19 -25.37 6.11 14.52
CA LYS A 19 -25.50 6.51 15.94
C LYS A 19 -26.84 6.12 16.57
N ASP A 20 -27.86 5.87 15.77
CA ASP A 20 -29.19 5.52 16.24
C ASP A 20 -29.49 4.01 16.16
N SER A 21 -28.53 3.22 15.73
CA SER A 21 -28.58 1.75 15.78
C SER A 21 -28.46 1.25 17.22
N PRO A 22 -29.22 0.22 17.61
CA PRO A 22 -29.06 -0.41 18.93
C PRO A 22 -27.65 -0.86 19.27
N LEU A 23 -26.81 -1.12 18.23
CA LEU A 23 -25.38 -1.45 18.35
C LEU A 23 -24.50 -0.22 18.64
N GLY A 24 -24.94 0.99 18.26
CA GLY A 24 -24.20 2.24 18.51
C GLY A 24 -24.29 2.75 19.95
N LYS A 25 -25.10 2.11 20.79
CA LYS A 25 -25.26 2.43 22.23
C LYS A 25 -24.52 1.47 23.16
N MET A 26 -23.79 0.50 22.60
CA MET A 26 -22.89 -0.31 23.41
C MET A 26 -21.67 0.54 23.75
N GLU A 27 -21.61 1.02 24.97
CA GLU A 27 -20.39 1.57 25.55
C GLU A 27 -19.26 0.56 25.36
N PRO A 28 -18.07 0.98 24.96
CA PRO A 28 -16.94 0.07 24.92
C PRO A 28 -16.78 -0.50 26.32
N VAL A 29 -16.82 -1.82 26.44
CA VAL A 29 -16.66 -2.54 27.71
C VAL A 29 -15.23 -2.31 28.18
N LYS A 30 -14.97 -1.15 28.79
CA LYS A 30 -13.67 -0.77 29.37
C LYS A 30 -13.29 -1.64 30.57
N ASP A 31 -14.21 -2.44 31.07
CA ASP A 31 -14.01 -3.22 32.30
C ASP A 31 -13.80 -4.71 32.10
N PHE A 32 -13.53 -5.16 30.85
CA PHE A 32 -13.25 -6.57 30.57
C PHE A 32 -11.74 -6.88 30.39
N MET A 33 -10.88 -6.05 30.96
CA MET A 33 -9.50 -6.46 31.20
C MET A 33 -9.50 -7.22 32.54
N PRO A 34 -9.18 -8.51 32.58
CA PRO A 34 -8.99 -9.19 33.85
C PRO A 34 -7.85 -8.48 34.57
N ARG A 35 -8.16 -7.83 35.69
CA ARG A 35 -7.15 -7.38 36.65
C ARG A 35 -6.36 -8.63 37.04
N GLY A 36 -5.07 -8.49 37.26
CA GLY A 36 -4.09 -9.57 37.41
C GLY A 36 -4.37 -10.70 38.40
N ASP A 37 -5.55 -10.75 39.00
CA ASP A 37 -5.98 -11.73 39.99
C ASP A 37 -7.20 -12.56 39.57
N TYR A 38 -7.61 -12.50 38.26
CA TYR A 38 -8.71 -13.32 37.77
C TYR A 38 -8.26 -14.78 37.60
N ASP A 39 -8.65 -15.60 38.60
CA ASP A 39 -8.53 -17.04 38.52
C ASP A 39 -9.84 -17.62 37.91
N PRO A 40 -9.82 -18.08 36.66
CA PRO A 40 -11.01 -18.60 35.98
C PRO A 40 -11.54 -19.81 36.72
N PRO A 41 -12.88 -20.00 36.80
CA PRO A 41 -13.46 -21.14 37.45
C PRO A 41 -12.98 -22.47 36.82
N PRO A 42 -12.88 -23.56 37.58
CA PRO A 42 -12.29 -24.84 37.14
C PRO A 42 -12.83 -25.39 35.82
N TRP A 43 -14.10 -25.13 35.51
CA TRP A 43 -14.72 -25.57 34.26
C TRP A 43 -14.27 -24.77 33.03
N LYS A 44 -13.72 -23.58 33.20
CA LYS A 44 -13.11 -22.81 32.12
C LYS A 44 -11.65 -23.22 31.84
N ARG A 45 -10.99 -23.90 32.76
CA ARG A 45 -9.57 -24.31 32.61
C ARG A 45 -9.42 -25.58 31.74
N SER A 46 -10.46 -26.36 31.60
CA SER A 46 -10.43 -27.65 30.89
C SER A 46 -11.22 -27.65 29.58
N ASP A 47 -11.75 -26.50 29.15
CA ASP A 47 -12.51 -26.39 27.92
C ASP A 47 -11.52 -26.23 26.74
N PRO A 48 -11.41 -27.23 25.85
CA PRO A 48 -10.53 -27.16 24.69
C PRO A 48 -10.92 -26.05 23.70
N ILE A 49 -12.13 -25.48 23.82
CA ILE A 49 -12.58 -24.32 23.03
C ILE A 49 -11.98 -23.01 23.55
N PHE A 50 -11.67 -22.95 24.87
CA PHE A 50 -11.08 -21.76 25.51
C PHE A 50 -9.61 -21.95 25.93
N GLY A 51 -9.04 -23.14 25.78
CA GLY A 51 -7.66 -23.49 26.11
C GLY A 51 -6.63 -23.14 25.02
N GLY A 52 -7.05 -22.51 23.91
CA GLY A 52 -6.14 -21.90 22.95
C GLY A 52 -5.38 -20.75 23.59
N GLU A 53 -4.06 -20.75 23.44
CA GLU A 53 -3.21 -19.69 23.95
C GLU A 53 -3.76 -18.32 23.47
N TRP A 54 -3.78 -17.32 24.35
CA TRP A 54 -4.18 -15.95 24.03
C TRP A 54 -3.45 -15.38 22.80
N LYS A 55 -2.32 -15.94 22.45
CA LYS A 55 -1.58 -15.66 21.21
C LYS A 55 -2.39 -15.99 19.96
N ASP A 56 -3.15 -17.10 19.94
CA ASP A 56 -3.98 -17.46 18.80
C ASP A 56 -5.18 -16.52 18.64
N LEU A 57 -5.70 -15.99 19.75
CA LEU A 57 -6.76 -14.97 19.71
C LEU A 57 -6.23 -13.61 19.23
N LEU A 58 -5.01 -13.23 19.63
CA LEU A 58 -4.36 -12.01 19.15
C LEU A 58 -4.01 -12.15 17.66
N LEU A 59 -3.46 -13.28 17.22
CA LEU A 59 -3.21 -13.57 15.80
C LEU A 59 -4.49 -13.52 14.97
N ARG A 60 -5.61 -14.07 15.49
CA ARG A 60 -6.92 -13.99 14.83
C ARG A 60 -7.48 -12.56 14.82
N GLN A 61 -7.20 -11.74 15.82
CA GLN A 61 -7.57 -10.32 15.82
C GLN A 61 -6.72 -9.52 14.83
N GLU A 62 -5.42 -9.78 14.73
CA GLU A 62 -4.56 -9.16 13.72
C GLU A 62 -4.97 -9.57 12.30
N ASP A 63 -5.29 -10.85 12.08
CA ASP A 63 -5.81 -11.32 10.79
C ASP A 63 -7.22 -10.77 10.49
N ALA A 64 -8.06 -10.59 11.51
CA ALA A 64 -9.37 -9.97 11.35
C ALA A 64 -9.26 -8.46 11.06
N GLN A 65 -8.30 -7.77 11.67
CA GLN A 65 -8.03 -6.35 11.36
C GLN A 65 -7.46 -6.17 9.95
N LYS A 66 -6.64 -7.09 9.46
CA LYS A 66 -6.20 -7.13 8.05
C LYS A 66 -7.37 -7.28 7.06
N HIS A 67 -8.48 -7.85 7.49
CA HIS A 67 -9.68 -8.02 6.67
C HIS A 67 -10.56 -6.75 6.57
N PHE A 68 -10.24 -5.68 7.29
CA PHE A 68 -11.00 -4.43 7.29
C PHE A 68 -10.25 -3.25 6.65
N ALA A 69 -9.10 -3.49 6.01
CA ALA A 69 -8.47 -2.45 5.21
C ALA A 69 -9.43 -2.03 4.09
N GLU A 70 -9.76 -0.74 4.02
CA GLU A 70 -10.61 -0.21 2.97
C GLU A 70 -9.93 -0.45 1.61
N ARG A 71 -10.68 -1.03 0.66
CA ARG A 71 -10.16 -1.25 -0.69
C ARG A 71 -10.13 0.06 -1.45
N MET A 72 -8.95 0.47 -1.89
CA MET A 72 -8.77 1.62 -2.77
C MET A 72 -8.78 1.16 -4.23
N GLU A 73 -9.59 1.82 -5.07
CA GLU A 73 -9.62 1.55 -6.50
C GLU A 73 -8.28 1.92 -7.18
N THR A 74 -7.73 0.98 -7.92
CA THR A 74 -6.50 1.13 -8.69
C THR A 74 -6.72 0.74 -10.14
N ARG A 75 -5.88 1.29 -11.02
CA ARG A 75 -5.93 0.95 -12.45
C ARG A 75 -5.54 -0.51 -12.64
N ASN A 76 -6.34 -1.25 -13.41
CA ASN A 76 -6.18 -2.69 -13.68
C ASN A 76 -6.35 -3.58 -12.44
N GLN A 77 -7.14 -3.15 -11.45
CA GLN A 77 -7.44 -3.95 -10.24
C GLN A 77 -8.14 -5.29 -10.54
N ASP A 78 -8.77 -5.44 -11.70
CA ASP A 78 -9.39 -6.68 -12.19
C ASP A 78 -8.35 -7.75 -12.60
N LEU A 79 -7.07 -7.38 -12.65
CA LEU A 79 -5.95 -8.26 -12.87
C LEU A 79 -5.42 -8.88 -11.56
N GLU A 80 -6.08 -8.72 -10.42
CA GLU A 80 -5.69 -9.37 -9.16
C GLU A 80 -5.43 -10.86 -9.36
N GLY A 81 -4.20 -11.32 -9.01
CA GLY A 81 -3.77 -12.71 -9.18
C GLY A 81 -3.54 -13.15 -10.63
N LYS A 82 -3.50 -12.22 -11.58
CA LYS A 82 -3.26 -12.45 -13.01
C LYS A 82 -2.08 -11.61 -13.49
N GLU A 83 -1.65 -11.89 -14.71
CA GLU A 83 -0.61 -11.12 -15.41
C GLU A 83 -1.24 -10.08 -16.35
N HIS A 84 -0.52 -8.97 -16.54
CA HIS A 84 -0.91 -7.97 -17.54
C HIS A 84 -0.83 -8.57 -18.96
N PRO A 85 -1.88 -8.44 -19.78
CA PRO A 85 -1.98 -9.19 -21.04
C PRO A 85 -0.90 -8.86 -22.08
N GLU A 86 -0.30 -7.66 -22.01
CA GLU A 86 0.72 -7.24 -22.96
C GLU A 86 2.15 -7.39 -22.42
N THR A 87 2.34 -7.19 -21.12
CA THR A 87 3.69 -7.14 -20.53
C THR A 87 4.02 -8.35 -19.67
N GLY A 88 3.05 -9.20 -19.33
CA GLY A 88 3.24 -10.35 -18.46
C GLY A 88 3.52 -10.00 -17.00
N VAL A 89 3.48 -8.72 -16.63
CA VAL A 89 3.70 -8.29 -15.23
C VAL A 89 2.55 -8.77 -14.36
N PRO A 90 2.81 -9.54 -13.29
CA PRO A 90 1.78 -10.00 -12.39
C PRO A 90 1.22 -8.87 -11.54
N PHE A 91 -0.09 -8.92 -11.27
CA PHE A 91 -0.76 -8.01 -10.35
C PHE A 91 -1.08 -8.72 -9.05
N GLU A 92 -0.69 -8.13 -7.95
CA GLU A 92 -0.91 -8.70 -6.62
C GLU A 92 -1.66 -7.72 -5.71
N LYS A 93 -2.38 -8.30 -4.77
CA LYS A 93 -3.02 -7.55 -3.70
C LYS A 93 -2.01 -7.25 -2.60
N LYS A 94 -1.93 -5.98 -2.19
CA LYS A 94 -1.11 -5.52 -1.07
C LYS A 94 -1.95 -4.72 -0.08
N ILE A 95 -1.56 -4.74 1.19
CA ILE A 95 -2.03 -3.78 2.20
C ILE A 95 -0.91 -2.77 2.40
N VAL A 96 -1.20 -1.50 2.18
CA VAL A 96 -0.24 -0.41 2.26
C VAL A 96 -0.76 0.73 3.13
N LYS A 97 0.15 1.58 3.63
CA LYS A 97 -0.22 2.80 4.35
C LYS A 97 -0.51 3.92 3.37
N ASN A 98 -1.68 4.54 3.51
CA ASN A 98 -2.00 5.78 2.79
C ASN A 98 -1.35 7.01 3.47
N ASP A 99 -1.54 8.21 2.88
CA ASP A 99 -1.02 9.48 3.44
C ASP A 99 -1.52 9.79 4.86
N ALA A 100 -2.66 9.24 5.26
CA ALA A 100 -3.22 9.39 6.60
C ALA A 100 -2.66 8.34 7.59
N GLY A 101 -1.84 7.40 7.13
CA GLY A 101 -1.29 6.30 7.92
C GLY A 101 -2.26 5.13 8.13
N GLU A 102 -3.38 5.12 7.41
CA GLU A 102 -4.38 4.06 7.47
C GLU A 102 -4.00 2.90 6.53
N ASP A 103 -4.35 1.67 6.94
CA ASP A 103 -4.17 0.50 6.10
C ASP A 103 -5.24 0.47 5.01
N VAL A 104 -4.79 0.40 3.75
CA VAL A 104 -5.64 0.27 2.57
C VAL A 104 -5.23 -0.93 1.74
N GLU A 105 -6.23 -1.65 1.21
CA GLU A 105 -6.01 -2.75 0.28
C GLU A 105 -5.95 -2.20 -1.15
N VAL A 106 -4.89 -2.52 -1.87
CA VAL A 106 -4.66 -2.10 -3.26
C VAL A 106 -4.28 -3.30 -4.12
N VAL A 107 -4.58 -3.22 -5.42
CA VAL A 107 -4.08 -4.17 -6.43
C VAL A 107 -3.08 -3.44 -7.31
N VAL A 108 -1.85 -3.90 -7.34
CA VAL A 108 -0.71 -3.22 -7.98
C VAL A 108 0.17 -4.20 -8.73
N PRO A 109 0.90 -3.76 -9.76
CA PRO A 109 1.84 -4.62 -10.46
C PRO A 109 3.04 -4.96 -9.58
N LYS A 110 3.57 -6.16 -9.77
CA LYS A 110 4.83 -6.61 -9.21
C LYS A 110 5.89 -6.60 -10.30
N PHE A 111 6.57 -5.48 -10.43
CA PHE A 111 7.68 -5.36 -11.37
C PHE A 111 8.91 -6.16 -10.93
N GLU A 112 9.64 -6.68 -11.91
CA GLU A 112 11.00 -7.13 -11.69
C GLU A 112 11.91 -5.92 -11.56
N SER A 113 12.56 -5.78 -10.39
CA SER A 113 13.43 -4.65 -10.09
C SER A 113 14.90 -5.03 -10.16
N LYS A 114 15.70 -4.16 -10.76
CA LYS A 114 17.16 -4.27 -10.75
C LYS A 114 17.78 -3.78 -9.48
N PHE A 115 17.17 -2.75 -8.86
CA PHE A 115 17.64 -2.16 -7.63
C PHE A 115 16.49 -1.47 -6.91
N ASP A 116 16.38 -1.71 -5.61
CA ASP A 116 15.37 -1.10 -4.74
C ASP A 116 16.01 -0.03 -3.85
N VAL A 117 15.33 1.10 -3.72
CA VAL A 117 15.72 2.22 -2.85
C VAL A 117 14.61 2.49 -1.85
N GLN A 118 14.99 2.72 -0.59
CA GLN A 118 14.11 3.32 0.39
C GLN A 118 14.45 4.81 0.52
N LEU A 119 13.50 5.66 0.13
CA LEU A 119 13.66 7.11 0.28
C LEU A 119 13.69 7.50 1.76
N PRO A 120 14.51 8.49 2.14
CA PRO A 120 14.38 9.18 3.42
C PRO A 120 12.98 9.79 3.57
N GLU A 121 12.45 9.81 4.79
CA GLU A 121 11.09 10.28 5.07
C GLU A 121 10.83 11.71 4.58
N GLU A 122 11.82 12.58 4.67
CA GLU A 122 11.78 13.97 4.19
C GLU A 122 11.63 14.09 2.67
N LEU A 123 12.02 13.05 1.90
CA LEU A 123 11.90 13.03 0.45
C LEU A 123 10.64 12.32 -0.07
N GLU A 124 9.88 11.65 0.77
CA GLU A 124 8.67 10.94 0.34
C GLU A 124 7.65 11.86 -0.38
N LYS A 125 7.56 13.12 0.04
CA LYS A 125 6.67 14.12 -0.54
C LYS A 125 7.40 15.17 -1.37
N ALA A 126 8.69 14.98 -1.62
CA ALA A 126 9.48 15.87 -2.47
C ALA A 126 9.10 15.74 -3.96
N SER A 127 9.67 16.59 -4.80
CA SER A 127 9.46 16.51 -6.25
C SER A 127 10.04 15.22 -6.84
N ASP A 128 9.50 14.78 -8.00
CA ASP A 128 10.04 13.62 -8.73
C ASP A 128 11.54 13.77 -8.98
N LYS A 129 11.99 14.99 -9.31
CA LYS A 129 13.41 15.28 -9.55
C LYS A 129 14.27 15.02 -8.32
N GLU A 130 13.84 15.46 -7.14
CA GLU A 130 14.60 15.27 -5.90
C GLU A 130 14.63 13.80 -5.51
N GLN A 131 13.52 13.09 -5.64
CA GLN A 131 13.43 11.66 -5.37
C GLN A 131 14.32 10.85 -6.32
N ILE A 132 14.27 11.11 -7.63
CA ILE A 132 15.11 10.44 -8.63
C ILE A 132 16.59 10.76 -8.38
N THR A 133 16.94 11.99 -8.03
CA THR A 133 18.32 12.37 -7.70
C THR A 133 18.85 11.54 -6.52
N GLU A 134 18.06 11.38 -5.47
CA GLU A 134 18.44 10.53 -4.33
C GLU A 134 18.55 9.05 -4.73
N CYS A 135 17.62 8.56 -5.54
CA CYS A 135 17.66 7.17 -6.04
C CYS A 135 18.93 6.90 -6.87
N ASN A 136 19.27 7.80 -7.79
CA ASN A 136 20.48 7.68 -8.61
C ASN A 136 21.76 7.74 -7.77
N LYS A 137 21.78 8.56 -6.71
CA LYS A 137 22.89 8.60 -5.76
C LYS A 137 23.06 7.28 -5.03
N GLN A 138 21.96 6.69 -4.50
CA GLN A 138 22.02 5.40 -3.82
C GLN A 138 22.42 4.27 -4.76
N LEU A 139 21.95 4.29 -6.02
CA LEU A 139 22.37 3.33 -7.05
C LEU A 139 23.87 3.43 -7.33
N LYS A 140 24.41 4.64 -7.49
CA LYS A 140 25.84 4.88 -7.67
C LYS A 140 26.65 4.32 -6.50
N ASP A 141 26.28 4.69 -5.28
CA ASP A 141 26.95 4.20 -4.07
C ASP A 141 26.91 2.67 -3.98
N ALA A 142 25.79 2.04 -4.37
CA ALA A 142 25.66 0.58 -4.38
C ALA A 142 26.54 -0.08 -5.44
N VAL A 143 26.56 0.43 -6.67
CA VAL A 143 27.39 -0.12 -7.77
C VAL A 143 28.88 0.03 -7.50
N GLU A 144 29.30 1.07 -6.78
CA GLU A 144 30.70 1.24 -6.36
C GLU A 144 31.14 0.20 -5.32
N ASN A 145 30.20 -0.29 -4.49
CA ASN A 145 30.48 -1.19 -3.37
C ASN A 145 30.06 -2.64 -3.60
N ASP A 146 29.28 -2.94 -4.62
CA ASP A 146 28.78 -4.28 -4.95
C ASP A 146 29.16 -4.67 -6.38
N PRO A 147 30.21 -5.50 -6.55
CA PRO A 147 30.64 -5.99 -7.86
C PRO A 147 29.56 -6.79 -8.61
N ASP A 148 28.74 -7.57 -7.88
CA ASP A 148 27.71 -8.41 -8.49
C ASP A 148 26.57 -7.53 -9.06
N LEU A 149 26.26 -6.44 -8.39
CA LEU A 149 25.33 -5.44 -8.91
C LEU A 149 25.92 -4.71 -10.10
N LYS A 150 27.19 -4.34 -10.05
CA LYS A 150 27.92 -3.68 -11.13
C LYS A 150 27.92 -4.50 -12.43
N GLU A 151 28.12 -5.80 -12.35
CA GLU A 151 28.12 -6.70 -13.51
C GLU A 151 26.76 -6.80 -14.22
N GLN A 152 25.69 -6.30 -13.62
CA GLN A 152 24.35 -6.30 -14.20
C GLN A 152 24.09 -5.15 -15.18
N PHE A 153 25.02 -4.19 -15.30
CA PHE A 153 24.91 -3.01 -16.14
C PHE A 153 25.98 -3.02 -17.25
N THR A 154 25.65 -2.44 -18.39
CA THR A 154 26.62 -2.24 -19.45
C THR A 154 27.60 -1.11 -19.12
N ASP A 155 28.71 -1.01 -19.85
CA ASP A 155 29.69 0.07 -19.63
C ASP A 155 29.05 1.45 -19.80
N GLU A 156 28.17 1.62 -20.80
CA GLU A 156 27.45 2.88 -21.04
C GLU A 156 26.48 3.20 -19.89
N GLN A 157 25.78 2.20 -19.37
CA GLN A 157 24.90 2.38 -18.20
C GLN A 157 25.69 2.71 -16.95
N LEU A 158 26.87 2.11 -16.78
CA LEU A 158 27.76 2.44 -15.67
C LEU A 158 28.29 3.87 -15.74
N GLU A 159 28.61 4.40 -16.94
CA GLU A 159 28.96 5.80 -17.10
C GLU A 159 27.81 6.72 -16.66
N GLN A 160 26.59 6.44 -17.11
CA GLN A 160 25.40 7.20 -16.69
C GLN A 160 25.18 7.16 -15.18
N ILE A 161 25.30 5.98 -14.56
CA ILE A 161 25.18 5.82 -13.11
C ILE A 161 26.25 6.65 -12.38
N MET A 162 27.51 6.63 -12.86
CA MET A 162 28.60 7.42 -12.28
C MET A 162 28.38 8.93 -12.42
N ASP A 163 27.69 9.36 -13.47
CA ASP A 163 27.30 10.76 -13.68
C ASP A 163 26.04 11.15 -12.87
N GLY A 164 25.44 10.20 -12.13
CA GLY A 164 24.25 10.43 -11.31
C GLY A 164 22.95 10.44 -12.11
N GLU A 165 22.94 9.82 -13.28
CA GLU A 165 21.80 9.69 -14.17
C GLU A 165 21.11 8.33 -14.00
N THR A 166 19.84 8.26 -14.38
CA THR A 166 19.13 6.97 -14.48
C THR A 166 19.64 6.24 -15.73
N PRO A 167 20.10 4.98 -15.63
CA PRO A 167 20.68 4.27 -16.75
C PRO A 167 19.65 4.00 -17.85
N ASP A 168 20.09 4.08 -19.10
CA ASP A 168 19.27 3.85 -20.29
C ASP A 168 18.60 2.48 -20.24
N GLY A 169 17.32 2.44 -20.67
CA GLY A 169 16.48 1.25 -20.62
C GLY A 169 15.75 1.07 -19.29
N TYR A 170 16.05 1.89 -18.27
CA TYR A 170 15.41 1.83 -16.96
C TYR A 170 14.66 3.10 -16.58
N THR A 171 13.77 2.96 -15.63
CA THR A 171 13.05 4.08 -15.00
C THR A 171 12.80 3.78 -13.52
N TRP A 172 12.68 4.84 -12.72
CA TRP A 172 12.31 4.70 -11.31
C TRP A 172 10.79 4.60 -11.15
N HIS A 173 10.35 3.49 -10.60
CA HIS A 173 8.96 3.21 -10.27
C HIS A 173 8.70 3.49 -8.79
N HIS A 174 7.65 4.24 -8.48
CA HIS A 174 7.15 4.39 -7.12
C HIS A 174 6.34 3.13 -6.75
N ASP A 175 6.91 2.25 -5.92
CA ASP A 175 6.19 1.08 -5.41
C ASP A 175 5.02 1.51 -4.50
N ALA A 176 4.06 0.62 -4.30
CA ALA A 176 2.94 0.87 -3.40
C ALA A 176 3.37 1.00 -1.92
N GLU A 177 4.49 0.38 -1.55
CA GLU A 177 5.07 0.52 -0.21
C GLU A 177 5.65 1.92 -0.02
N LYS A 178 5.36 2.51 1.15
CA LYS A 178 5.72 3.89 1.46
C LYS A 178 7.23 4.14 1.31
N GLY A 179 7.59 5.14 0.51
CA GLY A 179 8.96 5.56 0.28
C GLY A 179 9.81 4.60 -0.57
N LYS A 180 9.25 3.49 -1.04
CA LYS A 180 9.99 2.52 -1.84
C LYS A 180 10.00 2.91 -3.32
N MET A 181 11.20 2.95 -3.90
CA MET A 181 11.48 3.19 -5.31
C MET A 181 12.16 1.98 -5.92
N GLN A 182 11.79 1.61 -7.14
CA GLN A 182 12.33 0.45 -7.84
C GLN A 182 12.87 0.85 -9.20
N LEU A 183 14.09 0.41 -9.52
CA LEU A 183 14.66 0.56 -10.85
C LEU A 183 14.15 -0.58 -11.75
N VAL A 184 13.24 -0.27 -12.65
CA VAL A 184 12.55 -1.23 -13.50
C VAL A 184 12.74 -0.95 -14.97
N ASP A 185 12.55 -1.97 -15.83
CA ASP A 185 12.58 -1.80 -17.28
C ASP A 185 11.58 -0.74 -17.75
N SER A 186 12.07 0.24 -18.50
CA SER A 186 11.27 1.42 -18.86
C SER A 186 10.17 1.10 -19.89
N GLU A 187 10.38 0.16 -20.80
CA GLU A 187 9.39 -0.25 -21.80
C GLU A 187 8.26 -1.02 -21.12
N THR A 188 8.60 -2.01 -20.30
CA THR A 188 7.65 -2.79 -19.52
C THR A 188 6.82 -1.88 -18.60
N HIS A 189 7.48 -0.95 -17.89
CA HIS A 189 6.81 0.00 -17.01
C HIS A 189 5.83 0.90 -17.77
N ALA A 190 6.24 1.48 -18.91
CA ALA A 190 5.42 2.38 -19.71
C ALA A 190 4.17 1.69 -20.28
N ARG A 191 4.29 0.40 -20.64
CA ARG A 191 3.20 -0.40 -21.22
C ARG A 191 2.30 -1.06 -20.18
N THR A 192 2.75 -1.16 -18.93
CA THR A 192 1.96 -1.70 -17.82
C THR A 192 1.18 -0.57 -17.15
N GLY A 193 -0.07 -0.35 -17.58
CA GLY A 193 -0.93 0.66 -16.98
C GLY A 193 -1.23 0.33 -15.51
N HIS A 194 -0.87 1.22 -14.60
CA HIS A 194 -1.08 1.00 -13.16
C HIS A 194 -1.28 2.31 -12.39
N THR A 195 -1.67 2.19 -11.13
CA THR A 195 -1.65 3.28 -10.15
C THR A 195 -0.33 3.19 -9.39
N GLY A 196 0.55 4.17 -9.57
CA GLY A 196 1.85 4.20 -8.88
C GLY A 196 1.74 4.59 -7.40
N GLY A 197 2.72 4.21 -6.60
CA GLY A 197 2.78 4.42 -5.15
C GLY A 197 2.65 5.87 -4.72
N ARG A 198 3.06 6.81 -5.57
CA ARG A 198 2.89 8.25 -5.31
C ARG A 198 1.46 8.67 -5.00
N VAL A 199 0.46 7.93 -5.49
CA VAL A 199 -0.96 8.16 -5.16
C VAL A 199 -1.26 7.80 -3.72
N PHE A 200 -0.55 6.83 -3.17
CA PHE A 200 -0.79 6.31 -1.83
C PHE A 200 -0.04 7.12 -0.76
N TRP A 201 1.24 7.44 -1.00
CA TRP A 201 2.12 8.03 0.00
C TRP A 201 2.88 9.30 -0.44
N GLY A 202 2.92 9.63 -1.73
CA GLY A 202 3.75 10.70 -2.28
C GLY A 202 3.06 12.05 -2.47
N GLY A 203 1.87 12.29 -1.87
CA GLY A 203 1.16 13.56 -1.98
C GLY A 203 0.44 13.77 -3.32
N ARG A 204 0.24 12.74 -4.11
CA ARG A 204 -0.47 12.74 -5.40
C ARG A 204 0.15 13.71 -6.43
N GLN A 205 -0.70 14.36 -7.25
CA GLN A 205 -0.24 15.28 -8.30
C GLN A 205 0.19 16.66 -7.78
N SER A 206 -0.07 16.98 -6.52
CA SER A 206 0.25 18.30 -5.97
C SER A 206 1.76 18.57 -5.79
N ASN A 207 2.58 17.51 -5.87
CA ASN A 207 4.04 17.59 -5.67
C ASN A 207 4.86 17.20 -6.92
N ARG A 208 4.22 17.22 -8.11
CA ARG A 208 4.92 17.03 -9.39
C ARG A 208 5.60 18.30 -9.86
#